data_d8e65d602f17739c5fd11eae6305638b
#
_entry.id   d8e65d602f17739c5fd11eae6305638b
#
_cell.length_a   1.000
_cell.length_b   1.000
_cell.length_c   1.000
_cell.angle_alpha   90.00
_cell.angle_beta   90.00
_cell.angle_gamma   90.00
#
_symmetry.space_group_name_H-M   'P 1'
#
loop_
_entity.id
_entity.type
_entity.pdbx_description
1 polymer ?
#
loop_
_entity_poly.entity_id
_entity_poly.type
_entity_poly.pdbx_seq_one_letter_code
_entity_poly.pdbx_strand_id
1 'polypeptide(L)'
;MNILAKRNEWYVQLAVFAVLIIVLAFLPAYAPGYPVILFAIILMFGVMTIVWTAFSGSTGYISLATSSFFGVGVYATAALGRTLPLPLVVFIGGLIATCLAAVTGAITLRLKGNYFSVFTFGLVALMQAFILWWEININHVRGRLVLVVDNSIIYYYMLGIFAVLLVAVYLFRRYKFGLALQSIGMNEEATEHIGIDVTRLKIVVYSFSALFVGAAGAILATRWSYIDPYIAFNMNYSFFPVLMAIFGGVGSLYGPIIGAVIFAYLEETLISRFPYYYMLSFGLVLVAAITFLPNGITGLFKRKLRGGLVKNNGNSRMQQSQ
;
A
#
# COMPACT_ATOMS: atom_id res chain seq x y z
N MET A 1 18.19 26.05 -12.68
CA MET A 1 17.84 24.64 -13.03
C MET A 1 16.40 24.63 -13.53
N ASN A 2 16.20 24.32 -14.82
CA ASN A 2 15.02 24.66 -15.61
C ASN A 2 13.68 24.15 -15.09
N ILE A 3 12.75 25.05 -14.78
CA ILE A 3 11.34 24.78 -14.43
C ILE A 3 10.63 23.99 -15.56
N LEU A 4 11.03 24.22 -16.83
CA LEU A 4 10.50 23.52 -18.00
C LEU A 4 10.91 22.03 -18.05
N ALA A 5 12.15 21.68 -17.67
CA ALA A 5 12.60 20.28 -17.61
C ALA A 5 11.83 19.49 -16.53
N LYS A 6 11.62 20.10 -15.37
CA LYS A 6 10.83 19.49 -14.28
C LYS A 6 9.36 19.29 -14.66
N ARG A 7 8.80 20.16 -15.51
CA ARG A 7 7.42 20.06 -16.01
C ARG A 7 7.25 18.88 -16.99
N ASN A 8 8.24 18.65 -17.85
CA ASN A 8 8.19 17.54 -18.82
C ASN A 8 8.30 16.16 -18.14
N GLU A 9 9.11 16.03 -17.09
CA GLU A 9 9.21 14.76 -16.33
C GLU A 9 7.86 14.31 -15.74
N TRP A 10 7.02 15.27 -15.35
CA TRP A 10 5.71 14.97 -14.75
C TRP A 10 4.68 14.46 -15.77
N TYR A 11 4.67 15.05 -16.98
CA TYR A 11 3.80 14.56 -18.06
C TYR A 11 4.22 13.15 -18.50
N VAL A 12 5.51 12.87 -18.54
CA VAL A 12 6.04 11.54 -18.85
C VAL A 12 5.60 10.52 -17.78
N GLN A 13 5.64 10.88 -16.51
CA GLN A 13 5.16 9.99 -15.43
C GLN A 13 3.68 9.67 -15.55
N LEU A 14 2.84 10.70 -15.80
CA LEU A 14 1.41 10.49 -16.03
C LEU A 14 1.13 9.64 -17.25
N ALA A 15 1.85 9.88 -18.36
CA ALA A 15 1.71 9.08 -19.57
C ALA A 15 2.09 7.61 -19.32
N VAL A 16 3.18 7.35 -18.59
CA VAL A 16 3.59 5.99 -18.22
C VAL A 16 2.53 5.30 -17.36
N PHE A 17 1.96 5.98 -16.35
CA PHE A 17 0.89 5.40 -15.54
C PHE A 17 -0.38 5.17 -16.35
N ALA A 18 -0.76 6.09 -17.25
CA ALA A 18 -1.93 5.91 -18.11
C ALA A 18 -1.75 4.70 -19.05
N VAL A 19 -0.59 4.57 -19.69
CA VAL A 19 -0.27 3.42 -20.55
C VAL A 19 -0.30 2.12 -19.74
N LEU A 20 0.28 2.11 -18.54
CA LEU A 20 0.26 0.94 -17.65
C LEU A 20 -1.17 0.50 -17.33
N ILE A 21 -2.05 1.45 -16.94
CA ILE A 21 -3.45 1.18 -16.61
C ILE A 21 -4.21 0.67 -17.83
N ILE A 22 -3.98 1.26 -19.02
CA ILE A 22 -4.62 0.82 -20.28
C ILE A 22 -4.20 -0.61 -20.61
N VAL A 23 -2.91 -0.92 -20.54
CA VAL A 23 -2.40 -2.28 -20.79
C VAL A 23 -3.00 -3.29 -19.82
N LEU A 24 -3.05 -2.94 -18.52
CA LEU A 24 -3.66 -3.78 -17.49
C LEU A 24 -5.17 -3.96 -17.73
N ALA A 25 -5.89 -2.95 -18.24
CA ALA A 25 -7.33 -3.06 -18.50
C ALA A 25 -7.68 -4.13 -19.56
N PHE A 26 -6.78 -4.42 -20.48
CA PHE A 26 -6.98 -5.46 -21.51
C PHE A 26 -6.60 -6.87 -21.03
N LEU A 27 -5.98 -7.01 -19.87
CA LEU A 27 -5.47 -8.30 -19.38
C LEU A 27 -6.55 -9.40 -19.28
N PRO A 28 -7.79 -9.15 -18.77
CA PRO A 28 -8.82 -10.19 -18.71
C PRO A 28 -9.26 -10.72 -20.07
N ALA A 29 -9.12 -9.91 -21.13
CA ALA A 29 -9.48 -10.32 -22.50
C ALA A 29 -8.45 -11.29 -23.09
N TYR A 30 -7.17 -11.16 -22.72
CA TYR A 30 -6.08 -11.98 -23.28
C TYR A 30 -5.74 -13.20 -22.41
N ALA A 31 -5.92 -13.12 -21.10
CA ALA A 31 -5.53 -14.16 -20.17
C ALA A 31 -6.62 -14.38 -19.11
N PRO A 32 -7.77 -15.00 -19.49
CA PRO A 32 -8.87 -15.25 -18.55
C PRO A 32 -8.48 -16.33 -17.51
N GLY A 33 -9.18 -16.32 -16.36
CA GLY A 33 -9.02 -17.32 -15.31
C GLY A 33 -7.99 -16.95 -14.26
N TYR A 34 -7.06 -17.86 -13.94
CA TYR A 34 -6.08 -17.69 -12.87
C TYR A 34 -5.23 -16.40 -12.95
N PRO A 35 -4.72 -15.97 -14.13
CA PRO A 35 -3.96 -14.72 -14.20
C PRO A 35 -4.73 -13.49 -13.72
N VAL A 36 -6.04 -13.42 -14.00
CA VAL A 36 -6.88 -12.26 -13.60
C VAL A 36 -6.87 -12.08 -12.09
N ILE A 37 -7.07 -13.17 -11.33
CA ILE A 37 -7.09 -13.09 -9.86
C ILE A 37 -5.67 -12.86 -9.30
N LEU A 38 -4.64 -13.41 -9.91
CA LEU A 38 -3.25 -13.14 -9.53
C LEU A 38 -2.93 -11.65 -9.66
N PHE A 39 -3.27 -11.02 -10.78
CA PHE A 39 -3.07 -9.58 -10.97
C PHE A 39 -3.95 -8.73 -10.04
N ALA A 40 -5.17 -9.18 -9.70
CA ALA A 40 -6.00 -8.50 -8.70
C ALA A 40 -5.31 -8.48 -7.32
N ILE A 41 -4.67 -9.58 -6.91
CA ILE A 41 -3.89 -9.67 -5.66
C ILE A 41 -2.65 -8.76 -5.73
N ILE A 42 -1.93 -8.76 -6.86
CA ILE A 42 -0.78 -7.88 -7.09
C ILE A 42 -1.21 -6.41 -6.97
N LEU A 43 -2.33 -6.02 -7.58
CA LEU A 43 -2.89 -4.68 -7.49
C LEU A 43 -3.29 -4.32 -6.05
N MET A 44 -3.89 -5.26 -5.30
CA MET A 44 -4.23 -5.09 -3.90
C MET A 44 -2.99 -4.77 -3.06
N PHE A 45 -1.94 -5.60 -3.17
CA PHE A 45 -0.68 -5.32 -2.49
C PHE A 45 -0.03 -4.03 -2.98
N GLY A 46 -0.16 -3.71 -4.27
CA GLY A 46 0.26 -2.44 -4.84
C GLY A 46 -0.43 -1.24 -4.15
N VAL A 47 -1.76 -1.30 -3.99
CA VAL A 47 -2.54 -0.28 -3.25
C VAL A 47 -2.00 -0.14 -1.83
N MET A 48 -1.91 -1.24 -1.08
CA MET A 48 -1.45 -1.23 0.31
C MET A 48 -0.04 -0.67 0.45
N THR A 49 0.88 -1.07 -0.44
CA THR A 49 2.29 -0.68 -0.40
C THR A 49 2.49 0.79 -0.75
N ILE A 50 1.77 1.31 -1.76
CA ILE A 50 1.81 2.73 -2.16
C ILE A 50 1.26 3.60 -1.03
N VAL A 51 0.12 3.22 -0.46
CA VAL A 51 -0.52 3.92 0.66
C VAL A 51 0.40 3.95 1.88
N TRP A 52 0.99 2.80 2.22
CA TRP A 52 1.94 2.71 3.32
C TRP A 52 3.15 3.63 3.09
N THR A 53 3.69 3.62 1.87
CA THR A 53 4.84 4.48 1.52
C THR A 53 4.46 5.97 1.54
N ALA A 54 3.25 6.32 1.11
CA ALA A 54 2.78 7.70 1.12
C ALA A 54 2.70 8.28 2.53
N PHE A 55 2.32 7.49 3.52
CA PHE A 55 2.30 7.90 4.92
C PHE A 55 3.61 7.60 5.63
N SER A 56 3.94 6.32 5.84
CA SER A 56 5.07 5.88 6.66
C SER A 56 6.42 6.25 6.04
N GLY A 57 6.53 6.13 4.71
CA GLY A 57 7.75 6.47 4.00
C GLY A 57 8.05 7.97 3.97
N SER A 58 7.03 8.82 4.07
CA SER A 58 7.20 10.28 4.07
C SER A 58 7.36 10.85 5.47
N THR A 59 6.72 10.26 6.48
CA THR A 59 6.75 10.78 7.87
C THR A 59 7.79 10.11 8.75
N GLY A 60 8.30 8.92 8.36
CA GLY A 60 9.15 8.09 9.21
C GLY A 60 8.39 7.30 10.30
N TYR A 61 7.09 7.46 10.41
CA TYR A 61 6.23 6.72 11.35
C TYR A 61 5.82 5.38 10.75
N ILE A 62 6.36 4.27 11.24
CA ILE A 62 6.05 2.92 10.74
C ILE A 62 4.67 2.49 11.24
N SER A 63 3.67 2.49 10.35
CA SER A 63 2.33 1.98 10.65
C SER A 63 2.23 0.49 10.35
N LEU A 64 1.70 -0.28 11.31
CA LEU A 64 1.37 -1.71 11.16
C LEU A 64 -0.15 -1.96 11.25
N ALA A 65 -0.98 -0.92 11.06
CA ALA A 65 -2.43 -1.03 11.14
C ALA A 65 -3.11 -1.38 9.80
N THR A 66 -2.36 -1.62 8.73
CA THR A 66 -2.92 -1.84 7.39
C THR A 66 -3.95 -2.97 7.37
N SER A 67 -3.68 -4.07 8.08
CA SER A 67 -4.62 -5.19 8.23
C SER A 67 -5.91 -4.79 8.95
N SER A 68 -5.87 -3.86 9.93
CA SER A 68 -7.09 -3.37 10.60
C SER A 68 -8.01 -2.66 9.61
N PHE A 69 -7.47 -1.80 8.77
CA PHE A 69 -8.25 -1.05 7.78
C PHE A 69 -8.79 -1.96 6.67
N PHE A 70 -7.96 -2.91 6.22
CA PHE A 70 -8.35 -3.93 5.28
C PHE A 70 -9.48 -4.80 5.82
N GLY A 71 -9.32 -5.33 7.03
CA GLY A 71 -10.29 -6.19 7.70
C GLY A 71 -11.64 -5.51 7.93
N VAL A 72 -11.65 -4.22 8.27
CA VAL A 72 -12.89 -3.44 8.38
C VAL A 72 -13.59 -3.34 7.02
N GLY A 73 -12.86 -3.12 5.94
CA GLY A 73 -13.42 -3.17 4.59
C GLY A 73 -14.01 -4.53 4.24
N VAL A 74 -13.29 -5.62 4.54
CA VAL A 74 -13.76 -7.00 4.38
C VAL A 74 -15.07 -7.22 5.13
N TYR A 75 -15.15 -6.79 6.39
CA TYR A 75 -16.36 -6.93 7.21
C TYR A 75 -17.52 -6.03 6.75
N ALA A 76 -17.24 -4.86 6.18
CA ALA A 76 -18.27 -4.04 5.55
C ALA A 76 -19.00 -4.80 4.44
N THR A 77 -18.25 -5.52 3.61
CA THR A 77 -18.83 -6.39 2.56
C THR A 77 -19.56 -7.59 3.15
N ALA A 78 -19.02 -8.23 4.17
CA ALA A 78 -19.67 -9.34 4.85
C ALA A 78 -21.01 -8.94 5.50
N ALA A 79 -21.14 -7.68 5.95
CA ALA A 79 -22.35 -7.16 6.58
C ALA A 79 -23.35 -6.61 5.55
N LEU A 80 -22.91 -5.88 4.55
CA LEU A 80 -23.74 -5.07 3.66
C LEU A 80 -23.85 -5.62 2.23
N GLY A 81 -22.97 -6.56 1.84
CA GLY A 81 -22.87 -7.03 0.45
C GLY A 81 -24.11 -7.76 -0.08
N ARG A 82 -25.03 -8.18 0.80
CA ARG A 82 -26.30 -8.77 0.41
C ARG A 82 -27.44 -7.76 0.23
N THR A 83 -27.31 -6.58 0.79
CA THR A 83 -28.37 -5.56 0.84
C THR A 83 -28.10 -4.38 -0.07
N LEU A 84 -26.84 -4.09 -0.36
CA LEU A 84 -26.41 -2.92 -1.12
C LEU A 84 -25.63 -3.32 -2.39
N PRO A 85 -25.66 -2.48 -3.44
CA PRO A 85 -24.86 -2.71 -4.63
C PRO A 85 -23.38 -2.60 -4.33
N LEU A 86 -22.56 -3.42 -4.99
CA LEU A 86 -21.13 -3.56 -4.74
C LEU A 86 -20.33 -2.24 -4.73
N PRO A 87 -20.55 -1.28 -5.66
CA PRO A 87 -19.85 0.00 -5.62
C PRO A 87 -20.06 0.78 -4.33
N LEU A 88 -21.28 0.75 -3.82
CA LEU A 88 -21.64 1.44 -2.59
C LEU A 88 -21.01 0.76 -1.37
N VAL A 89 -20.98 -0.57 -1.35
CA VAL A 89 -20.31 -1.34 -0.27
C VAL A 89 -18.82 -1.07 -0.23
N VAL A 90 -18.15 -1.01 -1.38
CA VAL A 90 -16.73 -0.68 -1.49
C VAL A 90 -16.45 0.74 -0.97
N PHE A 91 -17.30 1.68 -1.33
CA PHE A 91 -17.18 3.06 -0.84
C PHE A 91 -17.41 3.18 0.68
N ILE A 92 -18.46 2.51 1.19
CA ILE A 92 -18.75 2.48 2.64
C ILE A 92 -17.62 1.80 3.41
N GLY A 93 -17.09 0.68 2.92
CA GLY A 93 -15.95 -0.02 3.52
C GLY A 93 -14.71 0.89 3.65
N GLY A 94 -14.42 1.66 2.60
CA GLY A 94 -13.39 2.68 2.63
C GLY A 94 -13.67 3.79 3.66
N LEU A 95 -14.92 4.30 3.74
CA LEU A 95 -15.29 5.33 4.71
C LEU A 95 -15.17 4.85 6.16
N ILE A 96 -15.64 3.63 6.47
CA ILE A 96 -15.53 3.07 7.84
C ILE A 96 -14.06 2.92 8.21
N ALA A 97 -13.20 2.44 7.29
CA ALA A 97 -11.76 2.37 7.51
C ALA A 97 -11.14 3.76 7.74
N THR A 98 -11.60 4.78 7.00
CA THR A 98 -11.19 6.19 7.18
C THR A 98 -11.57 6.71 8.57
N CYS A 99 -12.80 6.47 9.01
CA CYS A 99 -13.26 6.85 10.35
C CYS A 99 -12.44 6.16 11.45
N LEU A 100 -12.18 4.86 11.31
CA LEU A 100 -11.33 4.10 12.24
C LEU A 100 -9.92 4.70 12.29
N ALA A 101 -9.34 5.00 11.13
CA ALA A 101 -8.01 5.60 11.04
C ALA A 101 -7.97 7.02 11.62
N ALA A 102 -9.02 7.83 11.44
CA ALA A 102 -9.11 9.16 12.04
C ALA A 102 -9.12 9.09 13.57
N VAL A 103 -9.95 8.20 14.13
CA VAL A 103 -10.05 8.01 15.59
C VAL A 103 -8.74 7.47 16.17
N THR A 104 -8.21 6.39 15.58
CA THR A 104 -6.96 5.79 16.06
C THR A 104 -5.78 6.73 15.84
N GLY A 105 -5.72 7.42 14.70
CA GLY A 105 -4.69 8.41 14.38
C GLY A 105 -4.71 9.60 15.36
N ALA A 106 -5.88 10.11 15.73
CA ALA A 106 -6.00 11.21 16.70
C ALA A 106 -5.44 10.85 18.09
N ILE A 107 -5.52 9.56 18.46
CA ILE A 107 -5.00 9.05 19.73
C ILE A 107 -3.50 8.76 19.61
N THR A 108 -3.08 8.06 18.54
CA THR A 108 -1.77 7.41 18.47
C THR A 108 -0.68 8.25 17.81
N LEU A 109 -1.03 9.17 16.90
CA LEU A 109 -0.05 10.03 16.23
C LEU A 109 0.51 11.14 17.14
N ARG A 110 0.04 11.20 18.38
CA ARG A 110 0.68 11.97 19.46
C ARG A 110 1.85 11.22 20.10
N LEU A 111 1.92 9.89 19.92
CA LEU A 111 3.03 9.06 20.37
C LEU A 111 4.18 9.20 19.40
N LYS A 112 5.41 9.41 19.91
CA LYS A 112 6.61 9.54 19.08
C LYS A 112 7.31 8.18 18.88
N GLY A 113 7.90 8.00 17.68
CA GLY A 113 8.80 6.88 17.40
C GLY A 113 8.13 5.50 17.41
N ASN A 114 8.79 4.55 18.06
CA ASN A 114 8.40 3.13 18.05
C ASN A 114 7.09 2.82 18.79
N TYR A 115 6.63 3.68 19.70
CA TYR A 115 5.36 3.49 20.40
C TYR A 115 4.18 3.49 19.45
N PHE A 116 4.22 4.32 18.41
CA PHE A 116 3.20 4.32 17.35
C PHE A 116 3.14 2.97 16.63
N SER A 117 4.29 2.38 16.29
CA SER A 117 4.36 1.09 15.61
C SER A 117 3.79 -0.05 16.45
N VAL A 118 4.15 -0.10 17.74
CA VAL A 118 3.64 -1.11 18.68
C VAL A 118 2.12 -0.98 18.85
N PHE A 119 1.62 0.25 19.00
CA PHE A 119 0.17 0.48 19.14
C PHE A 119 -0.59 0.06 17.88
N THR A 120 -0.10 0.45 16.68
CA THR A 120 -0.75 0.10 15.41
C THR A 120 -0.71 -1.40 15.13
N PHE A 121 0.30 -2.12 15.61
CA PHE A 121 0.33 -3.57 15.60
C PHE A 121 -0.73 -4.17 16.55
N GLY A 122 -0.81 -3.65 17.78
CA GLY A 122 -1.83 -4.06 18.76
C GLY A 122 -3.26 -3.79 18.29
N LEU A 123 -3.46 -2.73 17.48
CA LEU A 123 -4.77 -2.40 16.89
C LEU A 123 -5.32 -3.54 16.02
N VAL A 124 -4.46 -4.27 15.30
CA VAL A 124 -4.89 -5.43 14.48
C VAL A 124 -5.48 -6.51 15.37
N ALA A 125 -4.78 -6.88 16.44
CA ALA A 125 -5.23 -7.89 17.39
C ALA A 125 -6.51 -7.44 18.13
N LEU A 126 -6.59 -6.15 18.49
CA LEU A 126 -7.77 -5.56 19.12
C LEU A 126 -8.99 -5.63 18.19
N MET A 127 -8.85 -5.24 16.93
CA MET A 127 -9.95 -5.30 15.96
C MET A 127 -10.40 -6.74 15.69
N GLN A 128 -9.44 -7.66 15.57
CA GLN A 128 -9.73 -9.10 15.42
C GLN A 128 -10.51 -9.64 16.61
N ALA A 129 -10.07 -9.37 17.84
CA ALA A 129 -10.73 -9.80 19.06
C ALA A 129 -12.11 -9.15 19.24
N PHE A 130 -12.22 -7.83 18.93
CA PHE A 130 -13.47 -7.09 19.03
C PHE A 130 -14.55 -7.66 18.08
N ILE A 131 -14.19 -7.91 16.82
CA ILE A 131 -15.13 -8.46 15.84
C ILE A 131 -15.50 -9.91 16.20
N LEU A 132 -14.54 -10.72 16.68
CA LEU A 132 -14.83 -12.09 17.16
C LEU A 132 -15.80 -12.07 18.35
N TRP A 133 -15.57 -11.19 19.32
CA TRP A 133 -16.46 -10.99 20.45
C TRP A 133 -17.87 -10.57 20.00
N TRP A 134 -17.96 -9.62 19.06
CA TRP A 134 -19.23 -9.15 18.50
C TRP A 134 -20.00 -10.29 17.82
N GLU A 135 -19.34 -11.12 17.01
CA GLU A 135 -19.96 -12.23 16.31
C GLU A 135 -20.52 -13.28 17.29
N ILE A 136 -19.74 -13.65 18.31
CA ILE A 136 -20.14 -14.70 19.26
C ILE A 136 -21.24 -14.21 20.21
N ASN A 137 -21.10 -13.00 20.77
CA ASN A 137 -21.98 -12.54 21.84
C ASN A 137 -23.26 -11.85 21.36
N ILE A 138 -23.22 -11.21 20.17
CA ILE A 138 -24.35 -10.45 19.64
C ILE A 138 -25.04 -11.21 18.51
N ASN A 139 -24.28 -11.74 17.56
CA ASN A 139 -24.87 -12.44 16.42
C ASN A 139 -25.02 -13.95 16.66
N HIS A 140 -24.41 -14.52 17.71
CA HIS A 140 -24.42 -15.95 18.05
C HIS A 140 -23.94 -16.87 16.92
N VAL A 141 -23.20 -16.34 15.94
CA VAL A 141 -22.63 -17.06 14.80
C VAL A 141 -21.22 -16.58 14.58
N ARG A 142 -20.29 -17.49 14.35
CA ARG A 142 -18.89 -17.16 13.99
C ARG A 142 -18.75 -17.14 12.48
N GLY A 143 -18.23 -16.03 11.98
CA GLY A 143 -17.99 -15.81 10.56
C GLY A 143 -19.26 -15.52 9.75
N ARG A 144 -19.08 -15.09 8.53
CA ARG A 144 -20.17 -14.68 7.63
C ARG A 144 -20.01 -15.24 6.24
N LEU A 145 -21.10 -15.64 5.62
CA LEU A 145 -21.14 -16.02 4.21
C LEU A 145 -21.25 -14.77 3.35
N VAL A 146 -20.40 -14.67 2.35
CA VAL A 146 -20.35 -13.56 1.40
C VAL A 146 -20.75 -14.05 0.01
N LEU A 147 -21.39 -13.19 -0.78
CA LEU A 147 -21.67 -13.46 -2.18
C LEU A 147 -20.36 -13.40 -2.97
N VAL A 148 -20.00 -14.52 -3.56
CA VAL A 148 -18.82 -14.60 -4.44
C VAL A 148 -19.15 -13.92 -5.76
N VAL A 149 -18.23 -13.07 -6.22
CA VAL A 149 -18.35 -12.32 -7.47
C VAL A 149 -17.28 -12.83 -8.45
N ASP A 150 -17.54 -12.67 -9.75
CA ASP A 150 -16.59 -13.08 -10.78
C ASP A 150 -15.23 -12.38 -10.64
N ASN A 151 -14.15 -13.13 -10.89
CA ASN A 151 -12.78 -12.63 -10.76
C ASN A 151 -12.50 -11.40 -11.64
N SER A 152 -13.13 -11.31 -12.80
CA SER A 152 -12.99 -10.17 -13.72
C SER A 152 -13.56 -8.89 -13.09
N ILE A 153 -14.67 -9.00 -12.37
CA ILE A 153 -15.30 -7.87 -11.68
C ILE A 153 -14.38 -7.41 -10.54
N ILE A 154 -13.87 -8.35 -9.72
CA ILE A 154 -12.90 -8.04 -8.65
C ILE A 154 -11.69 -7.32 -9.22
N TYR A 155 -11.16 -7.80 -10.34
CA TYR A 155 -10.01 -7.21 -11.01
C TYR A 155 -10.26 -5.77 -11.45
N TYR A 156 -11.38 -5.48 -12.15
CA TYR A 156 -11.67 -4.14 -12.64
C TYR A 156 -11.91 -3.14 -11.50
N TYR A 157 -12.57 -3.54 -10.42
CA TYR A 157 -12.70 -2.70 -9.24
C TYR A 157 -11.35 -2.41 -8.59
N MET A 158 -10.49 -3.43 -8.46
CA MET A 158 -9.16 -3.27 -7.88
C MET A 158 -8.28 -2.37 -8.77
N LEU A 159 -8.36 -2.53 -10.09
CA LEU A 159 -7.68 -1.66 -11.06
C LEU A 159 -8.19 -0.20 -10.95
N GLY A 160 -9.50 -0.01 -10.79
CA GLY A 160 -10.10 1.31 -10.56
C GLY A 160 -9.59 1.97 -9.28
N ILE A 161 -9.58 1.24 -8.15
CA ILE A 161 -9.03 1.71 -6.87
C ILE A 161 -7.55 2.08 -7.03
N PHE A 162 -6.76 1.23 -7.68
CA PHE A 162 -5.34 1.47 -7.93
C PHE A 162 -5.11 2.71 -8.80
N ALA A 163 -5.90 2.89 -9.88
CA ALA A 163 -5.81 4.04 -10.76
C ALA A 163 -6.13 5.35 -10.02
N VAL A 164 -7.23 5.37 -9.25
CA VAL A 164 -7.61 6.55 -8.44
C VAL A 164 -6.53 6.85 -7.40
N LEU A 165 -5.96 5.83 -6.75
CA LEU A 165 -4.87 5.99 -5.80
C LEU A 165 -3.63 6.60 -6.46
N LEU A 166 -3.21 6.13 -7.64
CA LEU A 166 -2.06 6.69 -8.35
C LEU A 166 -2.25 8.17 -8.66
N VAL A 167 -3.44 8.55 -9.14
CA VAL A 167 -3.79 9.96 -9.38
C VAL A 167 -3.77 10.75 -8.07
N ALA A 168 -4.36 10.21 -7.00
CA ALA A 168 -4.41 10.87 -5.70
C ALA A 168 -3.00 11.10 -5.12
N VAL A 169 -2.13 10.09 -5.13
CA VAL A 169 -0.74 10.20 -4.64
C VAL A 169 0.08 11.14 -5.53
N TYR A 170 -0.14 11.10 -6.84
CA TYR A 170 0.49 12.04 -7.77
C TYR A 170 0.11 13.49 -7.44
N LEU A 171 -1.18 13.79 -7.29
CA LEU A 171 -1.68 15.11 -6.90
C LEU A 171 -1.14 15.52 -5.55
N PHE A 172 -1.22 14.62 -4.56
CA PHE A 172 -0.74 14.88 -3.20
C PHE A 172 0.75 15.29 -3.17
N ARG A 173 1.61 14.58 -3.90
CA ARG A 173 3.05 14.92 -3.99
C ARG A 173 3.33 16.26 -4.67
N ARG A 174 2.42 16.74 -5.50
CA ARG A 174 2.55 18.00 -6.22
C ARG A 174 2.14 19.21 -5.38
N TYR A 175 1.17 19.04 -4.48
CA TYR A 175 0.68 20.12 -3.64
C TYR A 175 1.54 20.35 -2.40
N LYS A 176 1.30 21.48 -1.72
CA LYS A 176 2.00 21.89 -0.48
C LYS A 176 1.96 20.81 0.60
N PHE A 177 0.92 19.99 0.63
CA PHE A 177 0.76 18.89 1.60
C PHE A 177 1.85 17.82 1.47
N GLY A 178 2.26 17.46 0.25
CA GLY A 178 3.32 16.47 0.04
C GLY A 178 4.69 16.97 0.50
N LEU A 179 4.98 18.27 0.27
CA LEU A 179 6.22 18.89 0.75
C LEU A 179 6.22 19.00 2.28
N ALA A 180 5.09 19.40 2.88
CA ALA A 180 4.93 19.48 4.32
C ALA A 180 5.12 18.10 4.98
N LEU A 181 4.61 17.02 4.36
CA LEU A 181 4.78 15.67 4.88
C LEU A 181 6.25 15.19 4.83
N GLN A 182 6.98 15.55 3.78
CA GLN A 182 8.41 15.24 3.68
C GLN A 182 9.24 16.03 4.71
N SER A 183 8.89 17.28 5.00
CA SER A 183 9.59 18.07 6.03
C SER A 183 9.35 17.49 7.44
N ILE A 184 8.18 16.92 7.73
CA ILE A 184 7.93 16.18 8.97
C ILE A 184 8.90 15.01 9.13
N GLY A 185 9.11 14.20 8.07
CA GLY A 185 10.04 13.09 8.09
C GLY A 185 11.52 13.48 8.23
N MET A 186 11.88 14.71 7.86
CA MET A 186 13.22 15.26 8.05
C MET A 186 13.43 15.76 9.48
N ASN A 187 12.55 16.62 9.96
CA ASN A 187 12.56 17.17 11.33
C ASN A 187 11.18 17.71 11.71
N GLU A 188 10.51 16.99 12.60
CA GLU A 188 9.15 17.32 13.04
C GLU A 188 9.08 18.65 13.79
N GLU A 189 10.02 18.91 14.70
CA GLU A 189 10.06 20.12 15.52
C GLU A 189 10.32 21.37 14.66
N ALA A 190 11.26 21.28 13.71
CA ALA A 190 11.50 22.38 12.78
C ALA A 190 10.28 22.66 11.89
N THR A 191 9.50 21.62 11.56
CA THR A 191 8.27 21.76 10.76
C THR A 191 7.15 22.43 11.55
N GLU A 192 7.04 22.17 12.84
CA GLU A 192 6.10 22.90 13.73
C GLU A 192 6.49 24.38 13.86
N HIS A 193 7.77 24.69 13.98
CA HIS A 193 8.26 26.08 14.09
C HIS A 193 7.97 26.96 12.87
N ILE A 194 7.82 26.39 11.68
CA ILE A 194 7.39 27.11 10.47
C ILE A 194 5.86 27.21 10.34
N GLY A 195 5.11 26.82 11.39
CA GLY A 195 3.66 27.02 11.47
C GLY A 195 2.80 25.92 10.84
N ILE A 196 3.36 24.73 10.54
CA ILE A 196 2.60 23.59 10.04
C ILE A 196 2.05 22.79 11.22
N ASP A 197 0.74 22.56 11.25
CA ASP A 197 0.11 21.66 12.23
C ASP A 197 0.41 20.19 11.83
N VAL A 198 1.52 19.69 12.37
CA VAL A 198 2.07 18.35 12.07
C VAL A 198 1.08 17.25 12.43
N THR A 199 0.43 17.37 13.59
CA THR A 199 -0.50 16.35 14.09
C THR A 199 -1.71 16.21 13.18
N ARG A 200 -2.36 17.34 12.81
CA ARG A 200 -3.50 17.31 11.89
C ARG A 200 -3.12 16.77 10.52
N LEU A 201 -1.97 17.19 9.98
CA LEU A 201 -1.53 16.72 8.67
C LEU A 201 -1.29 15.20 8.67
N LYS A 202 -0.64 14.66 9.69
CA LYS A 202 -0.45 13.21 9.87
C LYS A 202 -1.78 12.47 9.93
N ILE A 203 -2.75 12.95 10.74
CA ILE A 203 -4.08 12.32 10.86
C ILE A 203 -4.81 12.30 9.52
N VAL A 204 -4.84 13.42 8.79
CA VAL A 204 -5.52 13.52 7.50
C VAL A 204 -4.94 12.54 6.49
N VAL A 205 -3.61 12.49 6.36
CA VAL A 205 -2.96 11.58 5.40
C VAL A 205 -3.14 10.12 5.80
N TYR A 206 -3.05 9.81 7.09
CA TYR A 206 -3.29 8.47 7.62
C TYR A 206 -4.72 7.99 7.35
N SER A 207 -5.70 8.85 7.62
CA SER A 207 -7.12 8.56 7.37
C SER A 207 -7.43 8.42 5.88
N PHE A 208 -6.88 9.31 5.06
CA PHE A 208 -7.01 9.22 3.60
C PHE A 208 -6.39 7.93 3.03
N SER A 209 -5.26 7.51 3.60
CA SER A 209 -4.62 6.25 3.26
C SER A 209 -5.52 5.05 3.55
N ALA A 210 -6.19 5.03 4.69
CA ALA A 210 -7.09 3.97 5.10
C ALA A 210 -8.30 3.80 4.16
N LEU A 211 -8.75 4.87 3.48
CA LEU A 211 -9.83 4.82 2.50
C LEU A 211 -9.57 3.76 1.42
N PHE A 212 -8.39 3.81 0.83
CA PHE A 212 -8.02 2.90 -0.26
C PHE A 212 -7.81 1.47 0.23
N VAL A 213 -7.23 1.32 1.43
CA VAL A 213 -7.04 -0.01 2.04
C VAL A 213 -8.37 -0.66 2.38
N GLY A 214 -9.30 0.09 2.97
CA GLY A 214 -10.65 -0.39 3.27
C GLY A 214 -11.45 -0.73 2.01
N ALA A 215 -11.36 0.10 0.97
CA ALA A 215 -11.99 -0.18 -0.33
C ALA A 215 -11.42 -1.44 -0.99
N ALA A 216 -10.08 -1.64 -0.94
CA ALA A 216 -9.42 -2.84 -1.44
C ALA A 216 -9.85 -4.09 -0.64
N GLY A 217 -9.98 -3.97 0.68
CA GLY A 217 -10.52 -5.05 1.53
C GLY A 217 -11.95 -5.40 1.19
N ALA A 218 -12.80 -4.39 0.98
CA ALA A 218 -14.20 -4.59 0.66
C ALA A 218 -14.40 -5.35 -0.67
N ILE A 219 -13.64 -5.02 -1.71
CA ILE A 219 -13.77 -5.75 -2.98
C ILE A 219 -13.14 -7.14 -2.91
N LEU A 220 -12.01 -7.32 -2.23
CA LEU A 220 -11.38 -8.64 -2.15
C LEU A 220 -12.20 -9.62 -1.30
N ALA A 221 -13.02 -9.13 -0.38
CA ALA A 221 -13.94 -9.93 0.42
C ALA A 221 -14.85 -10.81 -0.45
N THR A 222 -15.25 -10.33 -1.62
CA THR A 222 -16.11 -11.06 -2.55
C THR A 222 -15.46 -12.26 -3.24
N ARG A 223 -14.15 -12.47 -3.02
CA ARG A 223 -13.43 -13.67 -3.46
C ARG A 223 -13.73 -14.87 -2.56
N TRP A 224 -13.99 -14.63 -1.29
CA TRP A 224 -14.22 -15.69 -0.31
C TRP A 224 -15.70 -15.95 -0.11
N SER A 225 -16.10 -17.22 -0.10
CA SER A 225 -17.48 -17.61 0.24
C SER A 225 -17.78 -17.48 1.74
N TYR A 226 -16.72 -17.58 2.57
CA TYR A 226 -16.80 -17.49 4.03
C TYR A 226 -15.65 -16.61 4.56
N ILE A 227 -15.99 -15.73 5.48
CA ILE A 227 -15.06 -14.81 6.12
C ILE A 227 -15.19 -14.93 7.62
N ASP A 228 -14.07 -15.08 8.31
CA ASP A 228 -13.96 -14.97 9.76
C ASP A 228 -12.96 -13.87 10.16
N PRO A 229 -12.91 -13.46 11.45
CA PRO A 229 -11.99 -12.43 11.90
C PRO A 229 -10.51 -12.74 11.66
N TYR A 230 -10.11 -14.02 11.66
CA TYR A 230 -8.71 -14.42 11.43
C TYR A 230 -8.29 -14.25 9.98
N ILE A 231 -9.20 -14.45 9.03
CA ILE A 231 -8.96 -14.22 7.60
C ILE A 231 -8.91 -12.71 7.32
N ALA A 232 -9.90 -11.96 7.85
CA ALA A 232 -10.04 -10.54 7.57
C ALA A 232 -8.91 -9.68 8.16
N PHE A 233 -8.50 -9.98 9.41
CA PHE A 233 -7.46 -9.25 10.13
C PHE A 233 -6.13 -10.00 10.18
N ASN A 234 -5.78 -10.72 9.11
CA ASN A 234 -4.52 -11.45 9.04
C ASN A 234 -3.33 -10.46 9.07
N MET A 235 -2.39 -10.70 9.97
CA MET A 235 -1.22 -9.83 10.19
C MET A 235 -0.32 -9.69 8.95
N ASN A 236 -0.34 -10.66 8.03
CA ASN A 236 0.41 -10.58 6.79
C ASN A 236 0.03 -9.33 5.96
N TYR A 237 -1.24 -8.90 6.00
CA TYR A 237 -1.67 -7.67 5.34
C TYR A 237 -1.10 -6.38 5.97
N SER A 238 -0.50 -6.47 7.16
CA SER A 238 0.27 -5.36 7.74
C SER A 238 1.76 -5.45 7.41
N PHE A 239 2.36 -6.65 7.47
CA PHE A 239 3.79 -6.82 7.28
C PHE A 239 4.21 -6.77 5.81
N PHE A 240 3.49 -7.44 4.91
CA PHE A 240 3.88 -7.53 3.51
C PHE A 240 3.99 -6.17 2.81
N PRO A 241 3.05 -5.23 2.97
CA PRO A 241 3.19 -3.90 2.37
C PRO A 241 4.43 -3.15 2.85
N VAL A 242 4.80 -3.30 4.14
CA VAL A 242 6.02 -2.71 4.69
C VAL A 242 7.26 -3.27 4.01
N LEU A 243 7.33 -4.59 3.91
CA LEU A 243 8.46 -5.30 3.32
C LEU A 243 8.59 -5.03 1.83
N MET A 244 7.46 -5.04 1.11
CA MET A 244 7.38 -4.67 -0.30
C MET A 244 7.86 -3.23 -0.55
N ALA A 245 7.49 -2.30 0.35
CA ALA A 245 7.91 -0.90 0.26
C ALA A 245 9.41 -0.74 0.49
N ILE A 246 9.96 -1.38 1.53
CA ILE A 246 11.39 -1.32 1.85
C ILE A 246 12.21 -1.95 0.72
N PHE A 247 11.84 -3.12 0.26
CA PHE A 247 12.50 -3.83 -0.83
C PHE A 247 12.46 -3.04 -2.14
N GLY A 248 11.29 -2.49 -2.49
CA GLY A 248 11.14 -1.66 -3.68
C GLY A 248 11.93 -0.35 -3.60
N GLY A 249 12.08 0.20 -2.39
CA GLY A 249 12.74 1.47 -2.11
C GLY A 249 11.77 2.61 -1.86
N VAL A 250 11.64 3.00 -0.61
CA VAL A 250 10.68 3.99 -0.08
C VAL A 250 10.86 5.39 -0.71
N GLY A 251 12.06 5.72 -1.16
CA GLY A 251 12.40 7.07 -1.70
C GLY A 251 11.91 7.36 -3.12
N SER A 252 11.16 6.44 -3.77
CA SER A 252 10.65 6.61 -5.14
C SER A 252 9.16 6.27 -5.23
N LEU A 253 8.48 6.76 -6.27
CA LEU A 253 7.08 6.40 -6.53
C LEU A 253 6.96 4.99 -7.15
N TYR A 254 7.94 4.61 -7.96
CA TYR A 254 7.96 3.33 -8.69
C TYR A 254 8.43 2.16 -7.83
N GLY A 255 9.30 2.43 -6.83
CA GLY A 255 9.87 1.39 -5.97
C GLY A 255 8.82 0.52 -5.29
N PRO A 256 7.86 1.09 -4.57
CA PRO A 256 6.79 0.34 -3.91
C PRO A 256 5.97 -0.53 -4.87
N ILE A 257 5.71 -0.05 -6.09
CA ILE A 257 4.99 -0.81 -7.12
C ILE A 257 5.82 -2.02 -7.56
N ILE A 258 7.10 -1.82 -7.87
CA ILE A 258 8.01 -2.90 -8.26
C ILE A 258 8.15 -3.92 -7.13
N GLY A 259 8.31 -3.45 -5.89
CA GLY A 259 8.37 -4.30 -4.71
C GLY A 259 7.10 -5.14 -4.53
N ALA A 260 5.93 -4.53 -4.67
CA ALA A 260 4.64 -5.22 -4.57
C ALA A 260 4.48 -6.30 -5.67
N VAL A 261 4.81 -6.00 -6.92
CA VAL A 261 4.73 -6.96 -8.03
C VAL A 261 5.65 -8.17 -7.77
N ILE A 262 6.92 -7.93 -7.43
CA ILE A 262 7.90 -9.00 -7.23
C ILE A 262 7.50 -9.88 -6.03
N PHE A 263 7.15 -9.28 -4.89
CA PHE A 263 6.84 -10.03 -3.68
C PHE A 263 5.49 -10.73 -3.75
N ALA A 264 4.45 -10.11 -4.32
CA ALA A 264 3.16 -10.77 -4.50
C ALA A 264 3.26 -11.97 -5.45
N TYR A 265 4.03 -11.85 -6.53
CA TYR A 265 4.29 -12.98 -7.42
C TYR A 265 5.11 -14.09 -6.76
N LEU A 266 6.12 -13.71 -5.95
CA LEU A 266 6.93 -14.64 -5.19
C LEU A 266 6.09 -15.39 -4.15
N GLU A 267 5.26 -14.67 -3.38
CA GLU A 267 4.35 -15.24 -2.38
C GLU A 267 3.43 -16.28 -3.02
N GLU A 268 2.74 -15.91 -4.10
CA GLU A 268 1.82 -16.81 -4.80
C GLU A 268 2.54 -18.05 -5.36
N THR A 269 3.75 -17.86 -5.90
CA THR A 269 4.55 -18.98 -6.41
C THR A 269 4.99 -19.92 -5.29
N LEU A 270 5.38 -19.37 -4.13
CA LEU A 270 5.80 -20.17 -2.98
C LEU A 270 4.61 -20.92 -2.36
N ILE A 271 3.45 -20.27 -2.21
CA ILE A 271 2.23 -20.93 -1.72
C ILE A 271 1.82 -22.05 -2.65
N SER A 272 1.85 -21.85 -3.96
CA SER A 272 1.44 -22.83 -4.97
C SER A 272 2.38 -24.03 -5.06
N ARG A 273 3.71 -23.81 -4.98
CA ARG A 273 4.72 -24.88 -5.17
C ARG A 273 5.19 -25.52 -3.89
N PHE A 274 5.24 -24.77 -2.78
CA PHE A 274 5.80 -25.19 -1.50
C PHE A 274 4.89 -24.83 -0.31
N PRO A 275 3.63 -25.31 -0.24
CA PRO A 275 2.64 -24.87 0.73
C PRO A 275 3.05 -25.08 2.19
N TYR A 276 3.87 -26.09 2.48
CA TYR A 276 4.37 -26.37 3.83
C TYR A 276 5.56 -25.50 4.25
N TYR A 277 6.35 -25.04 3.30
CA TYR A 277 7.61 -24.30 3.55
C TYR A 277 7.54 -22.83 3.11
N TYR A 278 6.38 -22.37 2.58
CA TYR A 278 6.30 -21.05 1.98
C TYR A 278 6.68 -19.94 2.97
N MET A 279 6.25 -20.05 4.23
CA MET A 279 6.50 -19.05 5.26
C MET A 279 8.00 -18.96 5.63
N LEU A 280 8.65 -20.13 5.75
CA LEU A 280 10.10 -20.22 5.99
C LEU A 280 10.90 -19.67 4.80
N SER A 281 10.56 -20.11 3.60
CA SER A 281 11.22 -19.69 2.36
C SER A 281 11.03 -18.20 2.10
N PHE A 282 9.83 -17.69 2.33
CA PHE A 282 9.52 -16.26 2.21
C PHE A 282 10.30 -15.42 3.22
N GLY A 283 10.35 -15.86 4.49
CA GLY A 283 11.15 -15.20 5.52
C GLY A 283 12.64 -15.17 5.19
N LEU A 284 13.19 -16.26 4.66
CA LEU A 284 14.61 -16.35 4.28
C LEU A 284 14.93 -15.42 3.10
N VAL A 285 14.06 -15.39 2.07
CA VAL A 285 14.17 -14.45 0.95
C VAL A 285 14.10 -13.01 1.44
N LEU A 286 13.24 -12.73 2.41
CA LEU A 286 13.09 -11.41 3.02
C LEU A 286 14.35 -10.95 3.74
N VAL A 287 14.91 -11.79 4.61
CA VAL A 287 16.17 -11.49 5.33
C VAL A 287 17.29 -11.25 4.33
N ALA A 288 17.42 -12.12 3.32
CA ALA A 288 18.40 -11.92 2.26
C ALA A 288 18.19 -10.59 1.53
N ALA A 289 16.93 -10.28 1.14
CA ALA A 289 16.60 -9.04 0.44
C ALA A 289 16.97 -7.79 1.24
N ILE A 290 16.62 -7.73 2.52
CA ILE A 290 16.93 -6.58 3.38
C ILE A 290 18.45 -6.45 3.61
N THR A 291 19.16 -7.58 3.77
CA THR A 291 20.61 -7.58 4.00
C THR A 291 21.40 -7.13 2.78
N PHE A 292 21.01 -7.60 1.59
CA PHE A 292 21.75 -7.30 0.35
C PHE A 292 21.27 -6.02 -0.35
N LEU A 293 20.06 -5.53 -0.04
CA LEU A 293 19.42 -4.37 -0.70
C LEU A 293 18.97 -3.29 0.30
N PRO A 294 19.87 -2.73 1.13
CA PRO A 294 19.49 -1.78 2.19
C PRO A 294 18.81 -0.50 1.67
N ASN A 295 19.05 -0.12 0.39
CA ASN A 295 18.41 1.03 -0.26
C ASN A 295 17.28 0.65 -1.24
N GLY A 296 16.86 -0.62 -1.21
CA GLY A 296 15.89 -1.18 -2.13
C GLY A 296 16.38 -1.26 -3.59
N ILE A 297 15.55 -1.90 -4.45
CA ILE A 297 15.88 -2.09 -5.88
C ILE A 297 16.12 -0.74 -6.57
N THR A 298 15.29 0.26 -6.30
CA THR A 298 15.43 1.59 -6.92
C THR A 298 16.70 2.32 -6.53
N GLY A 299 17.27 2.02 -5.34
CA GLY A 299 18.55 2.54 -4.90
C GLY A 299 19.71 2.02 -5.76
N LEU A 300 19.69 0.76 -6.15
CA LEU A 300 20.69 0.17 -7.05
C LEU A 300 20.68 0.83 -8.44
N PHE A 301 19.50 1.07 -9.00
CA PHE A 301 19.37 1.75 -10.30
C PHE A 301 19.91 3.19 -10.25
N LYS A 302 19.62 3.96 -9.19
CA LYS A 302 20.15 5.32 -9.02
C LYS A 302 21.66 5.35 -8.88
N ARG A 303 22.25 4.38 -8.17
CA ARG A 303 23.71 4.27 -8.01
C ARG A 303 24.41 3.96 -9.32
N LYS A 304 23.84 3.07 -10.14
CA LYS A 304 24.39 2.70 -11.46
C LYS A 304 24.35 3.86 -12.45
N LEU A 305 23.26 4.65 -12.45
CA LEU A 305 23.13 5.85 -13.29
C LEU A 305 24.12 6.97 -12.87
N ARG A 306 24.29 7.20 -11.57
CA ARG A 306 25.27 8.19 -11.07
C ARG A 306 26.73 7.76 -11.34
N GLY A 307 27.06 6.48 -11.18
CA GLY A 307 28.39 5.96 -11.48
C GLY A 307 28.77 6.08 -12.98
N GLY A 308 27.79 5.91 -13.88
CA GLY A 308 27.95 6.10 -15.33
C GLY A 308 28.25 7.56 -15.73
N LEU A 309 27.56 8.52 -15.08
CA LEU A 309 27.75 9.95 -15.36
C LEU A 309 29.11 10.49 -14.86
N VAL A 310 29.59 9.99 -13.73
CA VAL A 310 30.92 10.38 -13.19
C VAL A 310 32.04 9.83 -14.09
N LYS A 311 31.88 8.61 -14.62
CA LYS A 311 32.89 7.99 -15.52
C LYS A 311 32.95 8.70 -16.89
N ASN A 312 31.82 9.22 -17.38
CA ASN A 312 31.77 9.94 -18.68
C ASN A 312 32.36 11.37 -18.56
N ASN A 313 32.17 12.06 -17.42
CA ASN A 313 32.76 13.37 -17.18
C ASN A 313 34.29 13.30 -16.89
N GLY A 314 34.79 12.18 -16.39
CA GLY A 314 36.22 11.95 -16.21
C GLY A 314 36.96 11.80 -17.55
N ASN A 315 36.36 11.07 -18.51
CA ASN A 315 36.96 10.86 -19.84
C ASN A 315 36.91 12.12 -20.71
N SER A 316 35.91 12.98 -20.59
CA SER A 316 35.85 14.23 -21.33
C SER A 316 36.82 15.28 -20.86
N ARG A 317 37.24 15.27 -19.56
CA ARG A 317 38.29 16.16 -19.02
C ARG A 317 39.70 15.73 -19.42
N MET A 318 39.97 14.43 -19.57
CA MET A 318 41.28 13.95 -20.06
C MET A 318 41.49 14.20 -21.56
N GLN A 319 40.42 14.29 -22.37
CA GLN A 319 40.53 14.62 -23.79
C GLN A 319 40.70 16.14 -24.08
N GLN A 320 40.40 17.00 -23.09
CA GLN A 320 40.60 18.46 -23.23
C GLN A 320 41.98 18.94 -22.70
N SER A 321 42.78 18.04 -22.13
CA SER A 321 44.11 18.34 -21.61
C SER A 321 45.27 17.78 -22.48
N GLN A 322 44.96 17.28 -23.67
CA GLN A 322 45.92 16.97 -24.74
C GLN A 322 45.74 17.94 -25.91
#